data_d93c2d58a4026ff13f8295fd692ccc73
#
_entry.id   d93c2d58a4026ff13f8295fd692ccc73
#
_cell.length_a   1.000
_cell.length_b   1.000
_cell.length_c   1.000
_cell.angle_alpha   90.00
_cell.angle_beta   90.00
_cell.angle_gamma   90.00
#
_symmetry.space_group_name_H-M   'P 1'
#
loop_
_entity.id
_entity.type
_entity.pdbx_description
1 polymer ?
#
loop_
_entity_poly.entity_id
_entity_poly.type
_entity_poly.pdbx_seq_one_letter_code
_entity_poly.pdbx_strand_id
1 'polypeptide(L)'
;MTQNFTGNFTQQEPLPEEAIEAAVAVMRHGRLHRYNLSDGEAGETALLEQEFAAYTGAKYCVAVASGGYALAAALRAAGAKAGDKVLTNAFTLAPVPGAIANAGC
;
A
#
# COMPACT_ATOMS: atom_id res chain seq x y z
N MET A 1 25.12 21.43 -16.28
CA MET A 1 25.39 21.65 -14.84
C MET A 1 24.74 20.50 -14.08
N THR A 2 25.51 19.66 -13.42
CA THR A 2 25.01 18.61 -12.55
C THR A 2 24.51 19.27 -11.26
N GLN A 3 23.21 19.24 -11.03
CA GLN A 3 22.65 19.67 -9.75
C GLN A 3 22.98 18.61 -8.72
N ASN A 4 23.82 18.93 -7.75
CA ASN A 4 24.07 18.05 -6.62
C ASN A 4 22.86 18.08 -5.68
N PHE A 5 22.40 16.92 -5.26
CA PHE A 5 21.37 16.81 -4.22
C PHE A 5 21.94 17.33 -2.89
N THR A 6 21.25 18.31 -2.31
CA THR A 6 21.64 18.96 -1.04
C THR A 6 20.69 18.62 0.12
N GLY A 7 19.68 17.78 -0.12
CA GLY A 7 18.72 17.37 0.88
C GLY A 7 19.26 16.31 1.86
N ASN A 8 18.50 16.06 2.90
CA ASN A 8 18.78 15.03 3.90
C ASN A 8 17.85 13.83 3.68
N PHE A 9 18.40 12.68 3.34
CA PHE A 9 17.63 11.43 3.13
C PHE A 9 16.95 10.88 4.39
N THR A 10 17.35 11.35 5.58
CA THR A 10 16.76 10.94 6.85
C THR A 10 15.75 11.94 7.39
N GLN A 11 15.50 13.04 6.68
CA GLN A 11 14.52 14.03 7.07
C GLN A 11 13.12 13.44 6.99
N GLN A 12 12.38 13.52 8.07
CA GLN A 12 10.97 13.19 8.12
C GLN A 12 10.16 14.47 7.84
N GLU A 13 9.19 14.36 6.94
CA GLU A 13 8.25 15.45 6.71
C GLU A 13 7.05 15.31 7.66
N PRO A 14 6.60 16.40 8.29
CA PRO A 14 5.40 16.37 9.13
C PRO A 14 4.17 16.07 8.25
N LEU A 15 3.20 15.37 8.83
CA LEU A 15 1.90 15.20 8.18
C LEU A 15 1.17 16.55 8.11
N PRO A 16 0.45 16.83 7.02
CA PRO A 16 -0.45 17.99 6.95
C PRO A 16 -1.49 17.95 8.08
N GLU A 17 -1.87 19.13 8.60
CA GLU A 17 -2.82 19.23 9.70
C GLU A 17 -4.17 18.58 9.34
N GLU A 18 -4.63 18.74 8.11
CA GLU A 18 -5.87 18.13 7.60
C GLU A 18 -5.83 16.59 7.69
N ALA A 19 -4.67 15.99 7.47
CA ALA A 19 -4.51 14.52 7.58
C ALA A 19 -4.54 14.07 9.05
N ILE A 20 -3.98 14.87 9.96
CA ILE A 20 -4.02 14.63 11.40
C ILE A 20 -5.45 14.74 11.90
N GLU A 21 -6.17 15.79 11.53
CA GLU A 21 -7.58 16.00 11.91
C GLU A 21 -8.48 14.87 11.39
N ALA A 22 -8.30 14.45 10.13
CA ALA A 22 -9.04 13.32 9.56
C ALA A 22 -8.78 12.02 10.34
N ALA A 23 -7.52 11.71 10.68
CA ALA A 23 -7.19 10.54 11.48
C ALA A 23 -7.81 10.59 12.88
N VAL A 24 -7.79 11.77 13.51
CA VAL A 24 -8.43 11.98 14.83
C VAL A 24 -9.94 11.79 14.75
N ALA A 25 -10.60 12.29 13.69
CA ALA A 25 -12.03 12.10 13.47
C ALA A 25 -12.38 10.62 13.35
N VAL A 26 -11.63 9.85 12.55
CA VAL A 26 -11.81 8.39 12.41
C VAL A 26 -11.66 7.68 13.76
N MET A 27 -10.63 8.02 14.54
CA MET A 27 -10.44 7.44 15.88
C MET A 27 -11.58 7.79 16.85
N ARG A 28 -12.12 9.01 16.79
CA ARG A 28 -13.21 9.44 17.67
C ARG A 28 -14.54 8.74 17.39
N HIS A 29 -14.90 8.52 16.14
CA HIS A 29 -16.13 7.80 15.82
C HIS A 29 -15.96 6.27 15.86
N GLY A 30 -14.73 5.75 15.95
CA GLY A 30 -14.44 4.34 16.18
C GLY A 30 -14.70 3.41 15.00
N ARG A 31 -14.99 3.91 13.81
CA ARG A 31 -15.21 3.11 12.59
C ARG A 31 -13.88 2.70 11.96
N LEU A 32 -13.14 1.86 12.67
CA LEU A 32 -11.79 1.42 12.28
C LEU A 32 -11.79 0.18 11.38
N HIS A 33 -12.96 -0.35 11.06
CA HIS A 33 -13.10 -1.54 10.24
C HIS A 33 -13.48 -1.18 8.80
N ARG A 34 -13.01 -2.01 7.87
CA ARG A 34 -13.36 -1.91 6.45
C ARG A 34 -14.81 -2.36 6.16
N TYR A 35 -15.41 -3.08 7.06
CA TYR A 35 -16.74 -3.67 6.99
C TYR A 35 -17.66 -3.06 8.07
N ASN A 36 -18.94 -3.43 8.06
CA ASN A 36 -19.96 -2.89 8.98
C ASN A 36 -20.21 -1.39 8.76
N LEU A 37 -20.22 -0.97 7.52
CA LEU A 37 -20.65 0.35 7.11
C LEU A 37 -22.14 0.32 6.82
N SER A 38 -22.83 1.45 6.98
CA SER A 38 -24.22 1.61 6.58
C SER A 38 -24.34 1.59 5.06
N ASP A 39 -25.50 1.20 4.54
CA ASP A 39 -25.76 1.19 3.10
C ASP A 39 -25.50 2.57 2.48
N GLY A 40 -24.61 2.60 1.49
CA GLY A 40 -24.21 3.82 0.78
C GLY A 40 -23.06 4.60 1.42
N GLU A 41 -22.53 4.19 2.57
CA GLU A 41 -21.29 4.76 3.13
C GLU A 41 -20.04 4.12 2.52
N ALA A 42 -19.10 4.95 2.08
CA ALA A 42 -17.74 4.49 1.78
C ALA A 42 -16.84 4.72 3.00
N GLY A 43 -16.16 3.68 3.45
CA GLY A 43 -15.14 3.84 4.50
C GLY A 43 -13.85 4.45 3.94
N GLU A 44 -13.04 5.05 4.80
CA GLU A 44 -11.79 5.74 4.45
C GLU A 44 -10.86 4.88 3.57
N THR A 45 -10.78 3.58 3.84
CA THR A 45 -9.97 2.66 3.03
C THR A 45 -10.52 2.53 1.60
N ALA A 46 -11.83 2.48 1.44
CA ALA A 46 -12.45 2.38 0.11
C ALA A 46 -12.29 3.69 -0.67
N LEU A 47 -12.40 4.83 0.00
CA LEU A 47 -12.11 6.14 -0.60
C LEU A 47 -10.66 6.24 -1.07
N LEU A 48 -9.71 5.86 -0.23
CA LEU A 48 -8.29 5.80 -0.59
C LEU A 48 -8.06 4.92 -1.84
N GLU A 49 -8.68 3.74 -1.90
CA GLU A 49 -8.55 2.84 -3.03
C GLU A 49 -9.10 3.45 -4.33
N GLN A 50 -10.21 4.14 -4.26
CA GLN A 50 -10.82 4.83 -5.40
C GLN A 50 -9.95 6.00 -5.88
N GLU A 51 -9.50 6.85 -4.96
CA GLU A 51 -8.67 8.01 -5.26
C GLU A 51 -7.32 7.59 -5.82
N PHE A 52 -6.67 6.59 -5.22
CA PHE A 52 -5.39 6.11 -5.69
C PHE A 52 -5.49 5.40 -7.04
N ALA A 53 -6.54 4.62 -7.29
CA ALA A 53 -6.81 4.04 -8.60
C ALA A 53 -6.98 5.13 -9.66
N ALA A 54 -7.76 6.18 -9.36
CA ALA A 54 -7.96 7.32 -10.27
C ALA A 54 -6.63 8.07 -10.53
N TYR A 55 -5.85 8.33 -9.48
CA TYR A 55 -4.57 9.02 -9.58
C TYR A 55 -3.55 8.27 -10.45
N THR A 56 -3.49 6.94 -10.33
CA THR A 56 -2.56 6.11 -11.11
C THR A 56 -3.10 5.68 -12.46
N GLY A 57 -4.37 5.93 -12.76
CA GLY A 57 -5.05 5.45 -13.97
C GLY A 57 -5.33 3.94 -13.93
N ALA A 58 -5.21 3.30 -12.78
CA ALA A 58 -5.52 1.88 -12.62
C ALA A 58 -7.04 1.65 -12.53
N LYS A 59 -7.52 0.52 -13.07
CA LYS A 59 -8.94 0.17 -12.97
C LYS A 59 -9.36 -0.19 -11.55
N TYR A 60 -8.45 -0.80 -10.79
CA TYR A 60 -8.68 -1.27 -9.43
C TYR A 60 -7.48 -0.98 -8.54
N CYS A 61 -7.74 -0.75 -7.28
CA CYS A 61 -6.74 -0.64 -6.23
C CYS A 61 -7.23 -1.38 -4.99
N VAL A 62 -6.32 -2.02 -4.28
CA VAL A 62 -6.60 -2.66 -2.98
C VAL A 62 -5.53 -2.23 -1.99
N ALA A 63 -5.95 -1.60 -0.91
CA ALA A 63 -5.09 -1.27 0.21
C ALA A 63 -4.85 -2.50 1.08
N VAL A 64 -3.60 -2.75 1.42
CA VAL A 64 -3.17 -3.89 2.24
C VAL A 64 -2.25 -3.44 3.37
N ALA A 65 -2.08 -4.28 4.38
CA ALA A 65 -1.38 -3.92 5.61
C ALA A 65 0.14 -3.70 5.44
N SER A 66 0.75 -4.18 4.35
CA SER A 66 2.19 -4.01 4.13
C SER A 66 2.58 -4.22 2.66
N GLY A 67 3.71 -3.64 2.25
CA GLY A 67 4.30 -3.85 0.93
C GLY A 67 4.67 -5.31 0.66
N GLY A 68 5.14 -6.04 1.67
CA GLY A 68 5.43 -7.47 1.53
C GLY A 68 4.17 -8.29 1.21
N TYR A 69 3.06 -7.98 1.87
CA TYR A 69 1.77 -8.60 1.55
C TYR A 69 1.27 -8.19 0.16
N ALA A 70 1.45 -6.91 -0.22
CA ALA A 70 1.09 -6.41 -1.55
C ALA A 70 1.82 -7.17 -2.66
N LEU A 71 3.13 -7.41 -2.51
CA LEU A 71 3.93 -8.18 -3.46
C LEU A 71 3.44 -9.62 -3.59
N ALA A 72 3.17 -10.30 -2.47
CA ALA A 72 2.65 -11.66 -2.50
C ALA A 72 1.26 -11.74 -3.14
N ALA A 73 0.39 -10.77 -2.84
CA ALA A 73 -0.94 -10.68 -3.44
C ALA A 73 -0.86 -10.42 -4.96
N ALA A 74 0.04 -9.51 -5.38
CA ALA A 74 0.27 -9.20 -6.79
C ALA A 74 0.79 -10.42 -7.58
N LEU A 75 1.72 -11.20 -7.03
CA LEU A 75 2.20 -12.43 -7.64
C LEU A 75 1.06 -13.42 -7.86
N ARG A 76 0.22 -13.64 -6.84
CA ARG A 76 -0.95 -14.52 -6.96
C ARG A 76 -1.96 -14.01 -7.98
N ALA A 77 -2.22 -12.70 -7.99
CA ALA A 77 -3.13 -12.08 -8.95
C ALA A 77 -2.60 -12.17 -10.39
N ALA A 78 -1.27 -12.14 -10.58
CA ALA A 78 -0.62 -12.36 -11.86
C ALA A 78 -0.63 -13.85 -12.32
N GLY A 79 -1.15 -14.74 -11.48
CA GLY A 79 -1.28 -16.16 -11.80
C GLY A 79 -0.10 -17.02 -11.40
N ALA A 80 0.83 -16.52 -10.60
CA ALA A 80 1.94 -17.31 -10.08
C ALA A 80 1.44 -18.48 -9.23
N LYS A 81 2.01 -19.65 -9.44
CA LYS A 81 1.64 -20.92 -8.82
C LYS A 81 2.78 -21.44 -7.95
N ALA A 82 2.45 -22.35 -7.06
CA ALA A 82 3.44 -23.04 -6.24
C ALA A 82 4.54 -23.68 -7.11
N GLY A 83 5.80 -23.38 -6.77
CA GLY A 83 6.97 -23.87 -7.50
C GLY A 83 7.40 -23.03 -8.70
N ASP A 84 6.65 -21.98 -9.07
CA ASP A 84 7.08 -21.07 -10.13
C ASP A 84 8.34 -20.30 -9.71
N LYS A 85 9.19 -19.99 -10.69
CA LYS A 85 10.41 -19.23 -10.49
C LYS A 85 10.16 -17.75 -10.72
N VAL A 86 10.51 -16.92 -9.73
CA VAL A 86 10.39 -15.48 -9.80
C VAL A 86 11.79 -14.86 -9.80
N LEU A 87 12.08 -14.04 -10.82
CA LEU A 87 13.34 -13.30 -10.89
C LEU A 87 13.23 -12.00 -10.11
N THR A 88 14.25 -11.72 -9.31
CA THR A 88 14.39 -10.45 -8.60
C THR A 88 15.84 -10.02 -8.59
N ASN A 89 16.09 -8.73 -8.30
CA ASN A 89 17.46 -8.23 -8.11
C ASN A 89 18.05 -8.74 -6.80
N ALA A 90 19.36 -8.89 -6.75
CA ALA A 90 20.09 -9.35 -5.55
C ALA A 90 20.14 -8.28 -4.45
N PHE A 91 20.14 -7.00 -4.83
CA PHE A 91 20.14 -5.87 -3.89
C PHE A 91 18.68 -5.41 -3.65
N THR A 92 18.06 -6.02 -2.63
CA THR A 92 16.68 -5.74 -2.28
C THR A 92 16.43 -5.96 -0.78
N LEU A 93 15.24 -5.54 -0.31
CA LEU A 93 14.83 -5.77 1.08
C LEU A 93 14.33 -7.21 1.28
N ALA A 94 14.54 -7.75 2.45
CA ALA A 94 14.09 -9.10 2.85
C ALA A 94 12.59 -9.38 2.59
N PRO A 95 11.66 -8.41 2.68
CA PRO A 95 10.27 -8.61 2.29
C PRO A 95 10.07 -9.09 0.84
N VAL A 96 10.97 -8.79 -0.09
CA VAL A 96 10.81 -9.22 -1.50
C VAL A 96 10.95 -10.74 -1.66
N PRO A 97 12.08 -11.39 -1.27
CA PRO A 97 12.15 -12.85 -1.29
C PRO A 97 11.13 -13.49 -0.34
N GLY A 98 10.80 -12.85 0.79
CA GLY A 98 9.74 -13.31 1.68
C GLY A 98 8.36 -13.32 1.03
N ALA A 99 8.03 -12.34 0.21
CA ALA A 99 6.78 -12.28 -0.53
C ALA A 99 6.70 -13.36 -1.61
N ILE A 100 7.83 -13.64 -2.29
CA ILE A 100 7.93 -14.72 -3.29
C ILE A 100 7.66 -16.06 -2.62
N ALA A 101 8.34 -16.35 -1.50
CA ALA A 101 8.12 -17.57 -0.72
C ALA A 101 6.68 -17.67 -0.20
N ASN A 102 6.08 -16.55 0.27
CA ASN A 102 4.69 -16.51 0.73
C ASN A 102 3.69 -16.73 -0.42
N ALA A 103 4.04 -16.37 -1.64
CA ALA A 103 3.24 -16.69 -2.82
C ALA A 103 3.31 -18.18 -3.20
N GLY A 104 4.26 -18.93 -2.62
CA GLY A 104 4.49 -20.35 -2.89
C GLY A 104 5.51 -20.61 -4.01
N CYS A 105 6.16 -19.56 -4.49
CA CYS A 105 7.13 -19.61 -5.58
C CYS A 105 8.55 -19.96 -5.09
#